data_b73b4ffc6af2f065bdad04d8484dcfea
#
_entry.id   b73b4ffc6af2f065bdad04d8484dcfea
#
_cell.length_a   1.000
_cell.length_b   1.000
_cell.length_c   1.000
_cell.angle_alpha   90.00
_cell.angle_beta   90.00
_cell.angle_gamma   90.00
#
_symmetry.space_group_name_H-M   'P 1'
#
loop_
_entity.id
_entity.type
_entity.pdbx_description
1 polymer ?
#
loop_
_entity_poly.entity_id
_entity_poly.type
_entity_poly.pdbx_seq_one_letter_code
_entity_poly.pdbx_strand_id
1 'polypeptide(L)'
;MHKFREYKINTPQERLYYNMYMNQTVDFVKSQHLKYSKLNNCTMKISEVLNVMDNFVDSSDPDTSLPNSIHAYQTAERIRKKYPNNKEYQITGLIHDLGKVLFKFGEPNWSVVGDTFVLGCELPKCIVYYDTLKDNPDFNNPKYNTKLGIYQKGCGLDKLKISFGHDEYLYQVLKQNKNHLLSEKYMNIIRYHSFYPWHTGGAYRIFMDQKDHIILKDI
;
A
#
# COMPACT_ATOMS: atom_id res chain seq x y z
N MET A 1 -6.81 -18.77 -13.31
CA MET A 1 -5.63 -17.90 -13.27
C MET A 1 -6.10 -16.47 -13.46
N HIS A 2 -6.12 -15.65 -12.40
CA HIS A 2 -6.31 -14.21 -12.59
C HIS A 2 -5.09 -13.71 -13.36
N LYS A 3 -5.28 -13.14 -14.55
CA LYS A 3 -4.21 -12.43 -15.25
C LYS A 3 -3.82 -11.25 -14.34
N PHE A 4 -2.55 -11.20 -13.94
CA PHE A 4 -1.98 -9.97 -13.39
C PHE A 4 -2.20 -8.85 -14.41
N ARG A 5 -2.42 -7.62 -13.91
CA ARG A 5 -2.47 -6.42 -14.77
C ARG A 5 -1.24 -6.43 -15.66
N GLU A 6 -1.44 -6.38 -16.99
CA GLU A 6 -0.34 -6.26 -17.94
C GLU A 6 0.06 -4.79 -18.02
N TYR A 7 1.11 -4.45 -17.34
CA TYR A 7 1.71 -3.12 -17.44
C TYR A 7 2.59 -3.04 -18.70
N LYS A 8 2.36 -2.00 -19.51
CA LYS A 8 3.12 -1.77 -20.74
C LYS A 8 4.45 -1.09 -20.43
N ILE A 9 5.50 -1.45 -21.18
CA ILE A 9 6.80 -0.75 -21.15
C ILE A 9 6.70 0.61 -21.88
N ASN A 10 7.62 1.54 -21.56
CA ASN A 10 7.66 2.90 -22.09
C ASN A 10 6.41 3.74 -21.77
N THR A 11 5.83 3.55 -20.60
CA THR A 11 4.65 4.26 -20.14
C THR A 11 4.95 5.14 -18.92
N PRO A 12 4.07 6.14 -18.61
CA PRO A 12 4.19 6.91 -17.37
C PRO A 12 4.17 6.02 -16.12
N GLN A 13 3.42 4.90 -16.14
CA GLN A 13 3.34 3.92 -15.07
C GLN A 13 4.71 3.27 -14.82
N GLU A 14 5.37 2.79 -15.87
CA GLU A 14 6.72 2.21 -15.72
C GLU A 14 7.71 3.20 -15.12
N ARG A 15 7.67 4.47 -15.56
CA ARG A 15 8.52 5.52 -15.00
C ARG A 15 8.24 5.76 -13.52
N LEU A 16 6.96 5.72 -13.11
CA LEU A 16 6.57 5.87 -11.72
C LEU A 16 7.13 4.70 -10.88
N TYR A 17 6.93 3.46 -11.34
CA TYR A 17 7.44 2.27 -10.66
C TYR A 17 8.97 2.24 -10.62
N TYR A 18 9.65 2.65 -11.70
CA TYR A 18 11.11 2.80 -11.70
C TYR A 18 11.57 3.76 -10.60
N ASN A 19 10.96 4.96 -10.53
CA ASN A 19 11.28 5.94 -9.49
C ASN A 19 10.96 5.39 -8.09
N MET A 20 9.86 4.65 -7.93
CA MET A 20 9.50 3.99 -6.69
C MET A 20 10.61 3.01 -6.28
N TYR A 21 11.04 2.14 -7.16
CA TYR A 21 12.07 1.14 -6.87
C TYR A 21 13.44 1.75 -6.61
N MET A 22 13.83 2.79 -7.34
CA MET A 22 15.09 3.49 -7.08
C MET A 22 15.17 4.13 -5.69
N ASN A 23 14.04 4.50 -5.11
CA ASN A 23 14.00 5.30 -3.88
C ASN A 23 13.46 4.53 -2.66
N GLN A 24 12.60 3.53 -2.84
CA GLN A 24 12.10 2.70 -1.74
C GLN A 24 13.21 1.77 -1.24
N THR A 25 13.89 2.18 -0.19
CA THR A 25 14.95 1.43 0.50
C THR A 25 14.57 1.20 1.96
N VAL A 26 15.26 0.28 2.64
CA VAL A 26 15.07 0.05 4.09
C VAL A 26 15.23 1.35 4.87
N ASP A 27 16.21 2.19 4.51
CA ASP A 27 16.47 3.45 5.22
C ASP A 27 15.45 4.53 4.86
N PHE A 28 14.98 4.60 3.61
CA PHE A 28 13.88 5.48 3.24
C PHE A 28 12.63 5.17 4.06
N VAL A 29 12.21 3.90 4.11
CA VAL A 29 11.01 3.51 4.88
C VAL A 29 11.15 3.86 6.36
N LYS A 30 12.31 3.63 6.98
CA LYS A 30 12.56 4.06 8.36
C LYS A 30 12.40 5.57 8.53
N SER A 31 12.94 6.35 7.59
CA SER A 31 12.86 7.82 7.63
C SER A 31 11.41 8.31 7.50
N GLN A 32 10.60 7.70 6.64
CA GLN A 32 9.19 8.04 6.47
C GLN A 32 8.36 7.68 7.71
N HIS A 33 8.58 6.51 8.31
CA HIS A 33 7.94 6.17 9.58
C HIS A 33 8.28 7.17 10.69
N LEU A 34 9.53 7.62 10.76
CA LEU A 34 9.94 8.64 11.73
C LEU A 34 9.29 10.00 11.43
N LYS A 35 9.31 10.44 10.17
CA LYS A 35 8.71 11.70 9.69
C LYS A 35 7.24 11.81 10.06
N TYR A 36 6.49 10.73 9.87
CA TYR A 36 5.03 10.69 10.09
C TYR A 36 4.63 10.11 11.46
N SER A 37 5.57 9.77 12.32
CA SER A 37 5.30 9.12 13.62
C SER A 37 4.36 9.91 14.55
N LYS A 38 4.39 11.25 14.47
CA LYS A 38 3.59 12.13 15.32
C LYS A 38 2.21 12.45 14.75
N LEU A 39 1.95 12.16 13.46
CA LEU A 39 0.70 12.47 12.76
C LEU A 39 0.16 13.90 13.00
N ASN A 40 1.05 14.88 13.03
CA ASN A 40 0.74 16.27 13.40
C ASN A 40 0.74 17.24 12.19
N ASN A 41 0.72 16.72 10.96
CA ASN A 41 0.77 17.56 9.76
C ASN A 41 -0.53 18.35 9.54
N CYS A 42 -1.68 17.75 9.80
CA CYS A 42 -2.98 18.42 9.77
C CYS A 42 -4.06 17.60 10.48
N THR A 43 -5.19 18.24 10.74
CA THR A 43 -6.45 17.58 11.11
C THR A 43 -7.50 17.92 10.06
N MET A 44 -8.13 16.88 9.48
CA MET A 44 -9.12 17.05 8.42
C MET A 44 -10.29 16.09 8.64
N LYS A 45 -11.48 16.52 8.25
CA LYS A 45 -12.65 15.64 8.15
C LYS A 45 -12.51 14.73 6.91
N ILE A 46 -13.12 13.54 6.94
CA ILE A 46 -13.11 12.63 5.79
C ILE A 46 -13.60 13.32 4.52
N SER A 47 -14.67 14.14 4.61
CA SER A 47 -15.19 14.90 3.48
C SER A 47 -14.18 15.92 2.90
N GLU A 48 -13.38 16.54 3.75
CA GLU A 48 -12.34 17.47 3.32
C GLU A 48 -11.20 16.73 2.61
N VAL A 49 -10.82 15.55 3.10
CA VAL A 49 -9.82 14.71 2.43
C VAL A 49 -10.33 14.23 1.07
N LEU A 50 -11.60 13.79 0.97
CA LEU A 50 -12.22 13.40 -0.31
C LEU A 50 -12.19 14.56 -1.33
N ASN A 51 -12.50 15.79 -0.90
CA ASN A 51 -12.40 16.97 -1.78
C ASN A 51 -10.95 17.25 -2.21
N VAL A 52 -9.97 17.00 -1.34
CA VAL A 52 -8.55 17.09 -1.73
C VAL A 52 -8.20 16.05 -2.78
N MET A 53 -8.77 14.84 -2.67
CA MET A 53 -8.57 13.74 -3.62
C MET A 53 -9.14 14.01 -5.02
N ASP A 54 -10.05 14.99 -5.19
CA ASP A 54 -10.54 15.45 -6.49
C ASP A 54 -9.42 16.02 -7.36
N ASN A 55 -8.37 16.55 -6.75
CA ASN A 55 -7.21 17.13 -7.43
C ASN A 55 -6.06 16.14 -7.62
N PHE A 56 -6.25 14.87 -7.30
CA PHE A 56 -5.24 13.84 -7.40
C PHE A 56 -5.68 12.72 -8.33
N VAL A 57 -4.86 12.45 -9.35
CA VAL A 57 -4.99 11.30 -10.26
C VAL A 57 -3.87 10.33 -9.95
N ASP A 58 -4.22 9.08 -9.71
CA ASP A 58 -3.27 8.01 -9.44
C ASP A 58 -2.58 7.59 -10.75
N SER A 59 -1.32 7.99 -10.90
CA SER A 59 -0.53 7.66 -12.08
C SER A 59 0.02 6.23 -12.08
N SER A 60 -0.18 5.45 -11.03
CA SER A 60 0.14 4.02 -11.00
C SER A 60 -0.97 3.16 -11.61
N ASP A 61 -2.21 3.65 -11.65
CA ASP A 61 -3.34 2.93 -12.23
C ASP A 61 -3.39 3.16 -13.74
N PRO A 62 -3.19 2.12 -14.57
CA PRO A 62 -3.25 2.23 -16.02
C PRO A 62 -4.68 2.40 -16.57
N ASP A 63 -5.70 2.10 -15.76
CA ASP A 63 -7.08 1.94 -16.20
C ASP A 63 -7.93 3.20 -15.95
N THR A 64 -7.43 4.19 -15.22
CA THR A 64 -8.22 5.38 -14.87
C THR A 64 -7.44 6.68 -14.95
N SER A 65 -8.09 7.68 -15.55
CA SER A 65 -7.70 9.10 -15.49
C SER A 65 -8.64 9.92 -14.60
N LEU A 66 -9.53 9.25 -13.87
CA LEU A 66 -10.53 9.89 -13.03
C LEU A 66 -9.93 10.32 -11.68
N PRO A 67 -10.47 11.39 -11.06
CA PRO A 67 -10.12 11.77 -9.69
C PRO A 67 -10.29 10.61 -8.71
N ASN A 68 -9.39 10.51 -7.72
CA ASN A 68 -9.42 9.42 -6.75
C ASN A 68 -10.67 9.39 -5.87
N SER A 69 -11.35 10.53 -5.65
CA SER A 69 -12.66 10.57 -4.98
C SER A 69 -13.70 9.71 -5.70
N ILE A 70 -13.72 9.73 -7.04
CA ILE A 70 -14.64 8.90 -7.83
C ILE A 70 -14.36 7.42 -7.60
N HIS A 71 -13.09 7.00 -7.59
CA HIS A 71 -12.69 5.64 -7.27
C HIS A 71 -13.16 5.23 -5.86
N ALA A 72 -13.01 6.09 -4.87
CA ALA A 72 -13.47 5.86 -3.50
C ALA A 72 -14.99 5.61 -3.44
N TYR A 73 -15.79 6.46 -4.09
CA TYR A 73 -17.26 6.28 -4.15
C TYR A 73 -17.65 5.01 -4.92
N GLN A 74 -17.02 4.72 -6.05
CA GLN A 74 -17.29 3.51 -6.83
C GLN A 74 -17.00 2.24 -6.02
N THR A 75 -15.90 2.22 -5.28
CA THR A 75 -15.51 1.10 -4.43
C THR A 75 -16.51 0.90 -3.30
N ALA A 76 -16.88 1.98 -2.59
CA ALA A 76 -17.89 1.93 -1.54
C ALA A 76 -19.23 1.42 -2.07
N GLU A 77 -19.70 1.88 -3.25
CA GLU A 77 -20.94 1.45 -3.87
C GLU A 77 -20.92 -0.02 -4.32
N ARG A 78 -19.81 -0.51 -4.85
CA ARG A 78 -19.66 -1.94 -5.18
C ARG A 78 -19.78 -2.80 -3.92
N ILE A 79 -19.14 -2.38 -2.83
CA ILE A 79 -19.22 -3.08 -1.54
C ILE A 79 -20.66 -2.99 -1.00
N ARG A 80 -21.30 -1.83 -1.05
CA ARG A 80 -22.68 -1.66 -0.59
C ARG A 80 -23.67 -2.57 -1.32
N LYS A 81 -23.52 -2.73 -2.63
CA LYS A 81 -24.35 -3.64 -3.42
C LYS A 81 -24.17 -5.11 -3.03
N LYS A 82 -22.92 -5.52 -2.76
CA LYS A 82 -22.60 -6.91 -2.41
C LYS A 82 -22.85 -7.23 -0.93
N TYR A 83 -22.62 -6.25 -0.05
CA TYR A 83 -22.70 -6.39 1.40
C TYR A 83 -23.52 -5.23 2.03
N PRO A 84 -24.85 -5.17 1.78
CA PRO A 84 -25.68 -4.01 2.14
C PRO A 84 -25.76 -3.75 3.64
N ASN A 85 -25.60 -4.78 4.46
CA ASN A 85 -25.69 -4.68 5.92
C ASN A 85 -24.33 -4.48 6.59
N ASN A 86 -23.23 -4.50 5.85
CA ASN A 86 -21.89 -4.35 6.40
C ASN A 86 -21.38 -2.91 6.22
N LYS A 87 -21.81 -2.01 7.13
CA LYS A 87 -21.46 -0.59 7.09
C LYS A 87 -19.95 -0.34 7.24
N GLU A 88 -19.32 -1.14 8.08
CA GLU A 88 -17.88 -1.02 8.32
C GLU A 88 -17.08 -1.29 7.04
N TYR A 89 -17.46 -2.32 6.27
CA TYR A 89 -16.81 -2.61 4.99
C TYR A 89 -17.09 -1.54 3.92
N GLN A 90 -18.31 -0.97 3.92
CA GLN A 90 -18.65 0.14 3.00
C GLN A 90 -17.80 1.37 3.29
N ILE A 91 -17.63 1.73 4.58
CA ILE A 91 -16.76 2.83 4.99
C ILE A 91 -15.30 2.53 4.62
N THR A 92 -14.83 1.30 4.83
CA THR A 92 -13.50 0.86 4.43
C THR A 92 -13.26 1.12 2.94
N GLY A 93 -14.21 0.72 2.08
CA GLY A 93 -14.12 0.99 0.64
C GLY A 93 -14.10 2.48 0.29
N LEU A 94 -14.80 3.32 1.07
CA LEU A 94 -14.81 4.76 0.86
C LEU A 94 -13.47 5.41 1.22
N ILE A 95 -12.80 4.91 2.27
CA ILE A 95 -11.64 5.60 2.84
C ILE A 95 -10.30 4.94 2.52
N HIS A 96 -10.27 3.74 1.88
CA HIS A 96 -9.04 2.94 1.73
C HIS A 96 -7.87 3.72 1.12
N ASP A 97 -8.17 4.66 0.26
CA ASP A 97 -7.21 5.47 -0.49
C ASP A 97 -6.91 6.85 0.13
N LEU A 98 -7.55 7.23 1.25
CA LEU A 98 -7.38 8.57 1.80
C LEU A 98 -5.94 8.88 2.25
N GLY A 99 -5.11 7.86 2.46
CA GLY A 99 -3.68 8.04 2.69
C GLY A 99 -2.94 8.71 1.53
N LYS A 100 -3.51 8.72 0.33
CA LYS A 100 -2.98 9.48 -0.81
C LYS A 100 -2.91 10.99 -0.54
N VAL A 101 -3.53 11.48 0.53
CA VAL A 101 -3.35 12.87 1.02
C VAL A 101 -1.89 13.24 1.26
N LEU A 102 -0.98 12.28 1.35
CA LEU A 102 0.47 12.48 1.40
C LEU A 102 0.98 13.42 0.29
N PHE A 103 0.35 13.43 -0.89
CA PHE A 103 0.74 14.35 -1.96
C PHE A 103 0.59 15.82 -1.54
N LYS A 104 -0.40 16.14 -0.72
CA LYS A 104 -0.61 17.49 -0.16
C LYS A 104 0.53 17.91 0.78
N PHE A 105 1.22 16.94 1.37
CA PHE A 105 2.38 17.18 2.25
C PHE A 105 3.70 17.26 1.49
N GLY A 106 3.63 17.24 0.14
CA GLY A 106 4.79 17.35 -0.74
C GLY A 106 5.51 16.04 -1.01
N GLU A 107 4.89 14.89 -0.67
CA GLU A 107 5.46 13.60 -1.05
C GLU A 107 5.36 13.38 -2.56
N PRO A 108 6.43 12.90 -3.20
CA PRO A 108 6.40 12.59 -4.62
C PRO A 108 5.50 11.38 -4.91
N ASN A 109 4.88 11.32 -6.08
CA ASN A 109 3.94 10.26 -6.46
C ASN A 109 4.46 8.85 -6.19
N TRP A 110 5.73 8.58 -6.47
CA TRP A 110 6.34 7.26 -6.28
C TRP A 110 6.41 6.81 -4.80
N SER A 111 6.26 7.72 -3.83
CA SER A 111 6.16 7.40 -2.39
C SER A 111 4.73 7.43 -1.86
N VAL A 112 3.75 7.71 -2.73
CA VAL A 112 2.33 7.78 -2.36
C VAL A 112 1.55 6.60 -2.92
N VAL A 113 1.77 6.26 -4.19
CA VAL A 113 1.01 5.24 -4.92
C VAL A 113 1.91 4.11 -5.44
N GLY A 114 1.31 3.06 -5.96
CA GLY A 114 1.98 1.87 -6.48
C GLY A 114 1.82 0.65 -5.58
N ASP A 115 2.24 -0.52 -6.08
CA ASP A 115 2.10 -1.77 -5.36
C ASP A 115 3.05 -1.84 -4.16
N THR A 116 2.55 -2.35 -3.05
CA THR A 116 3.35 -2.59 -1.84
C THR A 116 4.24 -3.82 -2.00
N PHE A 117 5.47 -3.76 -1.50
CA PHE A 117 6.40 -4.89 -1.44
C PHE A 117 7.27 -4.84 -0.18
N VAL A 118 7.91 -5.97 0.17
CA VAL A 118 8.77 -6.05 1.37
C VAL A 118 10.20 -5.66 1.02
N LEU A 119 10.79 -4.84 1.88
CA LEU A 119 12.19 -4.44 1.86
C LEU A 119 12.99 -5.25 2.89
N GLY A 120 14.29 -5.38 2.65
CA GLY A 120 15.18 -6.09 3.58
C GLY A 120 15.18 -7.62 3.44
N CYS A 121 14.57 -8.16 2.38
CA CYS A 121 14.69 -9.56 1.96
C CYS A 121 14.69 -9.64 0.43
N GLU A 122 14.91 -10.85 -0.11
CA GLU A 122 14.86 -11.11 -1.55
C GLU A 122 13.53 -10.65 -2.15
N LEU A 123 13.61 -9.92 -3.27
CA LEU A 123 12.47 -9.40 -3.97
C LEU A 123 11.89 -10.46 -4.92
N PRO A 124 10.60 -10.80 -4.85
CA PRO A 124 10.01 -11.86 -5.66
C PRO A 124 9.70 -11.39 -7.09
N LYS A 125 9.85 -12.31 -8.05
CA LYS A 125 9.64 -12.04 -9.48
C LYS A 125 8.21 -11.65 -9.87
N CYS A 126 7.24 -11.79 -8.97
CA CYS A 126 5.85 -11.38 -9.21
C CYS A 126 5.61 -9.88 -8.96
N ILE A 127 6.61 -9.13 -8.54
CA ILE A 127 6.54 -7.66 -8.45
C ILE A 127 6.47 -7.11 -9.88
N VAL A 128 5.58 -6.14 -10.08
CA VAL A 128 5.41 -5.44 -11.35
C VAL A 128 6.73 -4.78 -11.76
N TYR A 129 7.10 -4.86 -13.04
CA TYR A 129 8.37 -4.35 -13.57
C TYR A 129 9.61 -4.86 -12.83
N TYR A 130 9.60 -6.12 -12.41
CA TYR A 130 10.67 -6.74 -11.61
C TYR A 130 12.09 -6.44 -12.11
N ASP A 131 12.29 -6.41 -13.44
CA ASP A 131 13.63 -6.23 -14.02
C ASP A 131 14.25 -4.86 -13.70
N THR A 132 13.44 -3.86 -13.36
CA THR A 132 13.92 -2.54 -12.94
C THR A 132 14.37 -2.51 -11.48
N LEU A 133 13.97 -3.48 -10.66
CA LEU A 133 14.36 -3.59 -9.25
C LEU A 133 15.87 -3.82 -9.04
N LYS A 134 16.58 -4.39 -10.03
CA LYS A 134 18.03 -4.61 -9.96
C LYS A 134 18.82 -3.31 -9.76
N ASP A 135 18.22 -2.17 -10.11
CA ASP A 135 18.82 -0.85 -9.94
C ASP A 135 18.54 -0.25 -8.55
N ASN A 136 17.73 -0.93 -7.70
CA ASN A 136 17.50 -0.51 -6.31
C ASN A 136 18.78 -0.62 -5.48
N PRO A 137 19.14 0.41 -4.68
CA PRO A 137 20.36 0.39 -3.86
C PRO A 137 20.47 -0.80 -2.90
N ASP A 138 19.33 -1.34 -2.43
CA ASP A 138 19.31 -2.47 -1.51
C ASP A 138 19.37 -3.84 -2.21
N PHE A 139 19.17 -3.89 -3.54
CA PHE A 139 19.02 -5.15 -4.29
C PHE A 139 20.19 -6.09 -4.14
N ASN A 140 21.41 -5.57 -4.22
CA ASN A 140 22.66 -6.36 -4.10
C ASN A 140 23.23 -6.36 -2.67
N ASN A 141 22.52 -5.78 -1.70
CA ASN A 141 22.99 -5.78 -0.32
C ASN A 141 22.91 -7.19 0.27
N PRO A 142 24.04 -7.81 0.71
CA PRO A 142 24.04 -9.17 1.21
C PRO A 142 23.18 -9.41 2.46
N LYS A 143 22.80 -8.35 3.16
CA LYS A 143 21.84 -8.42 4.28
C LYS A 143 20.39 -8.56 3.81
N TYR A 144 20.08 -8.14 2.56
CA TYR A 144 18.71 -7.98 2.06
C TYR A 144 18.39 -8.91 0.89
N ASN A 145 19.40 -9.53 0.27
CA ASN A 145 19.22 -10.34 -0.95
C ASN A 145 19.08 -11.85 -0.69
N THR A 146 18.76 -12.24 0.53
CA THR A 146 18.44 -13.64 0.86
C THR A 146 16.96 -13.81 1.12
N LYS A 147 16.47 -15.05 1.02
CA LYS A 147 15.03 -15.38 1.18
C LYS A 147 14.42 -14.81 2.44
N LEU A 148 15.15 -14.82 3.55
CA LEU A 148 14.67 -14.27 4.82
C LEU A 148 15.18 -12.83 5.08
N GLY A 149 16.32 -12.45 4.46
CA GLY A 149 16.93 -11.16 4.70
C GLY A 149 17.19 -10.89 6.18
N ILE A 150 16.61 -9.80 6.67
CA ILE A 150 16.74 -9.38 8.08
C ILE A 150 15.60 -9.94 8.98
N TYR A 151 14.77 -10.82 8.46
CA TYR A 151 13.59 -11.35 9.16
C TYR A 151 13.75 -12.81 9.54
N GLN A 152 12.82 -13.28 10.38
CA GLN A 152 12.69 -14.68 10.75
C GLN A 152 11.46 -15.29 10.08
N LYS A 153 11.53 -16.61 9.80
CA LYS A 153 10.38 -17.37 9.32
C LYS A 153 9.22 -17.27 10.32
N GLY A 154 8.01 -16.98 9.81
CA GLY A 154 6.80 -16.89 10.65
C GLY A 154 6.78 -15.70 11.61
N CYS A 155 7.56 -14.64 11.34
CA CYS A 155 7.62 -13.48 12.23
C CYS A 155 6.34 -12.62 12.26
N GLY A 156 5.45 -12.81 11.28
CA GLY A 156 4.27 -11.98 11.05
C GLY A 156 4.55 -10.78 10.14
N LEU A 157 3.57 -10.41 9.31
CA LEU A 157 3.68 -9.28 8.38
C LEU A 157 3.90 -7.94 9.11
N ASP A 158 3.39 -7.83 10.33
CA ASP A 158 3.59 -6.64 11.17
C ASP A 158 5.07 -6.32 11.47
N LYS A 159 5.96 -7.31 11.36
CA LYS A 159 7.40 -7.12 11.56
C LYS A 159 8.14 -6.74 10.31
N LEU A 160 7.50 -6.85 9.14
CA LEU A 160 8.13 -6.57 7.88
C LEU A 160 8.18 -5.04 7.63
N LYS A 161 9.23 -4.61 6.98
CA LYS A 161 9.35 -3.28 6.41
C LYS A 161 8.77 -3.32 5.01
N ILE A 162 7.51 -2.96 4.89
CA ILE A 162 6.86 -2.80 3.58
C ILE A 162 7.22 -1.44 2.99
N SER A 163 7.20 -1.33 1.68
CA SER A 163 7.39 -0.04 0.99
C SER A 163 6.40 0.97 1.54
N PHE A 164 6.87 2.21 1.79
CA PHE A 164 6.03 3.25 2.36
C PHE A 164 5.12 3.82 1.27
N GLY A 165 3.83 3.86 1.55
CA GLY A 165 2.81 4.37 0.66
C GLY A 165 1.56 4.84 1.42
N HIS A 166 0.52 5.17 0.66
CA HIS A 166 -0.75 5.68 1.20
C HIS A 166 -1.44 4.69 2.14
N ASP A 167 -1.34 3.40 1.87
CA ASP A 167 -1.95 2.32 2.63
C ASP A 167 -1.32 2.16 4.02
N GLU A 168 0.00 2.10 4.11
CA GLU A 168 0.72 2.08 5.38
C GLU A 168 0.51 3.38 6.17
N TYR A 169 0.56 4.54 5.50
CA TYR A 169 0.32 5.82 6.15
C TYR A 169 -1.09 5.90 6.75
N LEU A 170 -2.12 5.56 5.98
CA LEU A 170 -3.50 5.58 6.48
C LEU A 170 -3.72 4.59 7.62
N TYR A 171 -3.13 3.40 7.53
CA TYR A 171 -3.17 2.44 8.63
C TYR A 171 -2.59 3.03 9.92
N GLN A 172 -1.44 3.73 9.86
CA GLN A 172 -0.85 4.37 11.03
C GLN A 172 -1.76 5.49 11.59
N VAL A 173 -2.38 6.29 10.71
CA VAL A 173 -3.36 7.31 11.11
C VAL A 173 -4.52 6.67 11.85
N LEU A 174 -5.13 5.62 11.29
CA LEU A 174 -6.26 4.93 11.91
C LEU A 174 -5.86 4.26 13.23
N LYS A 175 -4.70 3.61 13.29
CA LYS A 175 -4.24 2.94 14.50
C LYS A 175 -4.01 3.89 15.68
N GLN A 176 -3.58 5.11 15.40
CA GLN A 176 -3.34 6.13 16.43
C GLN A 176 -4.59 6.97 16.74
N ASN A 177 -5.48 7.15 15.77
CA ASN A 177 -6.75 7.86 15.97
C ASN A 177 -7.79 6.92 16.59
N LYS A 178 -8.08 7.09 17.86
CA LYS A 178 -9.01 6.24 18.60
C LYS A 178 -10.49 6.66 18.48
N ASN A 179 -10.79 7.67 17.67
CA ASN A 179 -12.14 8.22 17.54
C ASN A 179 -12.95 7.59 16.39
N HIS A 180 -12.50 6.46 15.84
CA HIS A 180 -13.23 5.70 14.83
C HIS A 180 -13.66 4.32 15.38
N LEU A 181 -14.62 3.67 14.67
CA LEU A 181 -15.17 2.38 15.04
C LEU A 181 -14.70 1.22 14.12
N LEU A 182 -13.71 1.47 13.26
CA LEU A 182 -13.18 0.41 12.39
C LEU A 182 -12.45 -0.64 13.23
N SER A 183 -12.83 -1.89 13.06
CA SER A 183 -12.14 -3.02 13.66
C SER A 183 -10.77 -3.26 13.00
N GLU A 184 -9.91 -3.98 13.70
CA GLU A 184 -8.56 -4.31 13.20
C GLU A 184 -8.60 -5.04 11.84
N LYS A 185 -9.61 -5.86 11.60
CA LYS A 185 -9.88 -6.50 10.31
C LYS A 185 -9.86 -5.50 9.16
N TYR A 186 -10.67 -4.45 9.26
CA TYR A 186 -10.83 -3.47 8.18
C TYR A 186 -9.64 -2.52 8.07
N MET A 187 -8.97 -2.22 9.18
CA MET A 187 -7.68 -1.49 9.14
C MET A 187 -6.61 -2.30 8.41
N ASN A 188 -6.56 -3.62 8.59
CA ASN A 188 -5.63 -4.50 7.88
C ASN A 188 -5.96 -4.60 6.38
N ILE A 189 -7.25 -4.60 5.99
CA ILE A 189 -7.65 -4.51 4.58
C ILE A 189 -7.09 -3.22 3.96
N ILE A 190 -7.22 -2.08 4.64
CA ILE A 190 -6.64 -0.80 4.19
C ILE A 190 -5.13 -0.90 4.07
N ARG A 191 -4.45 -1.47 5.06
CA ARG A 191 -2.98 -1.58 5.08
C ARG A 191 -2.42 -2.41 3.94
N TYR A 192 -3.13 -3.47 3.55
CA TYR A 192 -2.58 -4.47 2.64
C TYR A 192 -3.28 -4.52 1.27
N HIS A 193 -4.20 -3.60 0.97
CA HIS A 193 -4.95 -3.66 -0.29
C HIS A 193 -4.07 -3.51 -1.53
N SER A 194 -2.96 -2.77 -1.45
CA SER A 194 -1.98 -2.65 -2.53
C SER A 194 -0.87 -3.72 -2.49
N PHE A 195 -0.90 -4.66 -1.53
CA PHE A 195 0.15 -5.65 -1.37
C PHE A 195 -0.07 -6.87 -2.29
N TYR A 196 -0.24 -6.61 -3.59
CA TYR A 196 -0.51 -7.62 -4.63
C TYR A 196 0.52 -8.75 -4.68
N PRO A 197 1.84 -8.53 -4.53
CA PRO A 197 2.81 -9.62 -4.48
C PRO A 197 2.50 -10.65 -3.39
N TRP A 198 1.93 -10.23 -2.26
CA TRP A 198 1.54 -11.13 -1.19
C TRP A 198 0.19 -11.79 -1.42
N HIS A 199 -0.91 -11.00 -1.48
CA HIS A 199 -2.25 -11.57 -1.45
C HIS A 199 -2.64 -12.23 -2.79
N THR A 200 -2.18 -11.71 -3.93
CA THR A 200 -2.45 -12.26 -5.27
C THR A 200 -1.28 -13.08 -5.78
N GLY A 201 -0.05 -12.59 -5.63
CA GLY A 201 1.16 -13.21 -6.15
C GLY A 201 1.68 -14.40 -5.34
N GLY A 202 1.19 -14.59 -4.11
CA GLY A 202 1.59 -15.70 -3.25
C GLY A 202 3.00 -15.57 -2.66
N ALA A 203 3.65 -14.41 -2.83
CA ALA A 203 4.95 -14.13 -2.25
C ALA A 203 4.88 -13.92 -0.73
N TYR A 204 6.02 -13.91 -0.08
CA TYR A 204 6.20 -13.59 1.36
C TYR A 204 5.46 -14.50 2.34
N ARG A 205 4.87 -15.63 1.87
CA ARG A 205 4.15 -16.60 2.73
C ARG A 205 5.00 -17.18 3.84
N ILE A 206 6.32 -17.23 3.66
CA ILE A 206 7.28 -17.73 4.65
C ILE A 206 7.29 -16.89 5.94
N PHE A 207 6.87 -15.63 5.87
CA PHE A 207 6.85 -14.71 7.00
C PHE A 207 5.54 -14.72 7.78
N MET A 208 4.46 -15.26 7.19
CA MET A 208 3.12 -15.23 7.77
C MET A 208 3.07 -15.97 9.11
N ASP A 209 2.36 -15.36 10.07
CA ASP A 209 1.89 -15.99 11.31
C ASP A 209 0.41 -16.40 11.19
N GLN A 210 -0.18 -16.87 12.31
CA GLN A 210 -1.60 -17.29 12.31
C GLN A 210 -2.57 -16.13 12.00
N LYS A 211 -2.27 -14.93 12.45
CA LYS A 211 -3.09 -13.74 12.22
C LYS A 211 -3.11 -13.38 10.73
N ASP A 212 -1.97 -13.46 10.07
CA ASP A 212 -1.83 -13.15 8.64
C ASP A 212 -2.63 -14.10 7.74
N HIS A 213 -2.78 -15.35 8.15
CA HIS A 213 -3.64 -16.32 7.45
C HIS A 213 -5.12 -15.95 7.51
N ILE A 214 -5.56 -15.29 8.58
CA ILE A 214 -6.93 -14.77 8.70
C ILE A 214 -7.08 -13.53 7.81
N ILE A 215 -6.17 -12.57 7.92
CA ILE A 215 -6.18 -11.33 7.11
C ILE A 215 -6.22 -11.65 5.61
N LEU A 216 -5.44 -12.63 5.17
CA LEU A 216 -5.40 -13.04 3.76
C LEU A 216 -6.75 -13.54 3.21
N LYS A 217 -7.63 -14.05 4.05
CA LYS A 217 -8.97 -14.49 3.64
C LYS A 217 -9.95 -13.31 3.52
N ASP A 218 -9.62 -12.20 4.14
CA ASP A 218 -10.46 -11.02 4.22
C ASP A 218 -10.18 -10.00 3.09
N ILE A 219 -8.99 -10.09 2.45
CA ILE A 219 -8.57 -9.30 1.30
C ILE A 219 -8.96 -10.02 0.01
#